data_6d895ed5283c380a4c9dbefc4dbefe87
#
_entry.id   6d895ed5283c380a4c9dbefc4dbefe87
#
_cell.length_a   1.000
_cell.length_b   1.000
_cell.length_c   1.000
_cell.angle_alpha   90.00
_cell.angle_beta   90.00
_cell.angle_gamma   90.00
#
_symmetry.space_group_name_H-M   'P 1'
#
loop_
_entity.id
_entity.type
_entity.pdbx_description
1 polymer ?
#
loop_
_entity_poly.entity_id
_entity_poly.type
_entity_poly.pdbx_seq_one_letter_code
_entity_poly.pdbx_strand_id
1 'polypeptide(L)'
;MDDGHRLAAAALDLVGCPFRLHGRNPATGLDCVGLVAASLERIGRRVDAPCDYRLRGGSLDRFDGWAAMCGLDRVADNAPGAPGDVLLCEPGVRQFHVLVEGDALLVHAHIGLGRVVAAPSPSPWPVRRRWRLQQG
;
A
#
# COMPACT_ATOMS: atom_id res chain seq x y z
N MET A 1 11.86 17.35 -0.54
CA MET A 1 11.11 16.14 -0.93
C MET A 1 9.82 16.12 -0.14
N ASP A 2 8.69 16.01 -0.81
CA ASP A 2 7.40 15.97 -0.13
C ASP A 2 7.15 14.60 0.52
N ASP A 3 6.07 14.50 1.30
CA ASP A 3 5.76 13.27 2.03
C ASP A 3 5.40 12.11 1.11
N GLY A 4 4.81 12.39 -0.05
CA GLY A 4 4.51 11.35 -1.04
C GLY A 4 5.78 10.68 -1.55
N HIS A 5 6.77 11.48 -1.94
CA HIS A 5 8.07 10.95 -2.38
C HIS A 5 8.78 10.21 -1.24
N ARG A 6 8.67 10.72 -0.01
CA ARG A 6 9.26 10.06 1.16
C ARG A 6 8.60 8.71 1.43
N LEU A 7 7.27 8.63 1.27
CA LEU A 7 6.55 7.38 1.44
C LEU A 7 6.96 6.36 0.38
N ALA A 8 7.06 6.79 -0.87
CA ALA A 8 7.51 5.92 -1.96
C ALA A 8 8.93 5.40 -1.71
N ALA A 9 9.84 6.27 -1.26
CA ALA A 9 11.21 5.87 -0.95
C ALA A 9 11.25 4.89 0.22
N ALA A 10 10.43 5.11 1.26
CA ALA A 10 10.35 4.20 2.40
C ALA A 10 9.86 2.81 1.98
N ALA A 11 8.84 2.75 1.13
CA ALA A 11 8.35 1.48 0.61
C ALA A 11 9.43 0.77 -0.22
N LEU A 12 10.14 1.50 -1.06
CA LEU A 12 11.22 0.93 -1.87
C LEU A 12 12.34 0.35 -1.01
N ASP A 13 12.66 0.99 0.12
CA ASP A 13 13.65 0.49 1.06
C ASP A 13 13.22 -0.84 1.72
N LEU A 14 11.94 -1.17 1.70
CA LEU A 14 11.42 -2.41 2.27
C LEU A 14 11.41 -3.58 1.28
N VAL A 15 11.81 -3.34 0.03
CA VAL A 15 11.94 -4.42 -0.97
C VAL A 15 12.92 -5.47 -0.43
N GLY A 16 12.53 -6.73 -0.50
CA GLY A 16 13.29 -7.84 0.02
C GLY A 16 12.84 -8.32 1.41
N CYS A 17 12.07 -7.53 2.15
CA CYS A 17 11.49 -7.99 3.42
C CYS A 17 10.60 -9.19 3.18
N PRO A 18 10.59 -10.20 4.11
CA PRO A 18 9.76 -11.38 3.92
C PRO A 18 8.27 -11.05 3.99
N PHE A 19 7.46 -11.86 3.32
CA PHE A 19 6.01 -11.80 3.41
C PHE A 19 5.52 -12.55 4.64
N ARG A 20 4.56 -11.96 5.36
CA ARG A 20 3.85 -12.63 6.43
C ARG A 20 2.44 -12.06 6.53
N LEU A 21 1.44 -12.93 6.47
CA LEU A 21 0.04 -12.49 6.60
C LEU A 21 -0.16 -11.79 7.94
N HIS A 22 -0.77 -10.61 7.90
CA HIS A 22 -0.96 -9.71 9.06
C HIS A 22 0.34 -9.22 9.68
N GLY A 23 1.49 -9.41 8.99
CA GLY A 23 2.79 -8.97 9.49
C GLY A 23 2.94 -7.46 9.46
N ARG A 24 3.54 -6.92 10.53
CA ARG A 24 3.77 -5.49 10.70
C ARG A 24 5.24 -5.14 10.92
N ASN A 25 6.09 -6.13 11.11
CA ASN A 25 7.49 -5.94 11.41
C ASN A 25 8.34 -6.33 10.19
N PRO A 26 9.14 -5.39 9.63
CA PRO A 26 9.98 -5.70 8.47
C PRO A 26 10.93 -6.87 8.68
N ALA A 27 11.38 -7.10 9.92
CA ALA A 27 12.31 -8.19 10.21
C ALA A 27 11.67 -9.56 10.14
N THR A 28 10.38 -9.68 10.49
CA THR A 28 9.67 -10.96 10.53
C THR A 28 8.70 -11.15 9.37
N GLY A 29 8.26 -10.08 8.76
CA GLY A 29 7.43 -10.13 7.56
C GLY A 29 6.33 -9.09 7.53
N LEU A 30 5.94 -8.74 6.31
CA LEU A 30 4.90 -7.76 6.02
C LEU A 30 3.95 -8.35 4.99
N ASP A 31 2.65 -8.09 5.15
CA ASP A 31 1.72 -8.24 4.03
C ASP A 31 1.53 -6.87 3.34
N CYS A 32 0.59 -6.75 2.41
CA CYS A 32 0.43 -5.52 1.64
C CYS A 32 0.01 -4.33 2.51
N VAL A 33 -0.83 -4.55 3.51
CA VAL A 33 -1.25 -3.50 4.45
C VAL A 33 -0.11 -3.20 5.42
N GLY A 34 0.62 -4.22 5.86
CA GLY A 34 1.80 -4.06 6.70
C GLY A 34 2.90 -3.25 6.01
N LEU A 35 3.06 -3.42 4.71
CA LEU A 35 3.99 -2.62 3.92
C LEU A 35 3.64 -1.12 3.99
N VAL A 36 2.37 -0.77 3.83
CA VAL A 36 1.92 0.62 3.93
C VAL A 36 2.16 1.16 5.33
N ALA A 37 1.77 0.39 6.36
CA ALA A 37 1.96 0.80 7.75
C ALA A 37 3.43 1.03 8.09
N ALA A 38 4.31 0.10 7.71
CA ALA A 38 5.75 0.23 7.95
C ALA A 38 6.35 1.41 7.20
N SER A 39 5.90 1.66 5.97
CA SER A 39 6.36 2.80 5.18
C SER A 39 5.96 4.13 5.81
N LEU A 40 4.71 4.21 6.30
CA LEU A 40 4.23 5.41 6.99
C LEU A 40 5.00 5.67 8.27
N GLU A 41 5.28 4.63 9.06
CA GLU A 41 6.07 4.78 10.28
C GLU A 41 7.48 5.29 10.00
N ARG A 42 8.09 4.86 8.91
CA ARG A 42 9.43 5.32 8.51
C ARG A 42 9.49 6.81 8.21
N ILE A 43 8.38 7.40 7.76
CA ILE A 43 8.35 8.84 7.50
C ILE A 43 7.79 9.63 8.70
N GLY A 44 7.66 8.97 9.85
CA GLY A 44 7.26 9.62 11.09
C GLY A 44 5.76 9.68 11.33
N ARG A 45 4.97 8.93 10.59
CA ARG A 45 3.52 8.88 10.75
C ARG A 45 3.12 7.65 11.54
N ARG A 46 2.39 7.85 12.63
CA ARG A 46 1.90 6.75 13.45
C ARG A 46 0.62 6.19 12.83
N VAL A 47 0.54 4.85 12.77
CA VAL A 47 -0.61 4.16 12.19
C VAL A 47 -1.27 3.30 13.24
N ASP A 48 -2.54 3.59 13.56
CA ASP A 48 -3.37 2.82 14.48
C ASP A 48 -4.47 2.06 13.72
N ALA A 49 -4.16 1.56 12.52
CA ALA A 49 -5.12 0.82 11.73
C ALA A 49 -5.26 -0.61 12.26
N PRO A 50 -6.48 -1.20 12.26
CA PRO A 50 -6.68 -2.56 12.72
C PRO A 50 -5.97 -3.59 11.83
N CYS A 51 -5.62 -4.73 12.41
CA CYS A 51 -4.92 -5.82 11.73
C CYS A 51 -5.87 -6.90 11.19
N ASP A 52 -7.17 -6.79 11.43
CA ASP A 52 -8.16 -7.83 11.14
C ASP A 52 -8.90 -7.62 9.82
N TYR A 53 -8.25 -6.98 8.87
CA TYR A 53 -8.84 -6.78 7.54
C TYR A 53 -8.82 -8.08 6.72
N ARG A 54 -9.71 -8.16 5.75
CA ARG A 54 -9.77 -9.26 4.80
C ARG A 54 -9.40 -8.78 3.40
N LEU A 55 -8.34 -9.35 2.85
CA LEU A 55 -7.93 -9.08 1.47
C LEU A 55 -8.81 -9.82 0.45
N ARG A 56 -9.51 -10.86 0.90
CA ARG A 56 -10.43 -11.62 0.06
C ARG A 56 -11.84 -11.50 0.61
N GLY A 57 -12.79 -11.10 -0.23
CA GLY A 57 -14.18 -10.93 0.16
C GLY A 57 -14.48 -9.68 0.97
N GLY A 58 -13.49 -8.78 1.17
CA GLY A 58 -13.70 -7.51 1.82
C GLY A 58 -14.45 -6.51 0.94
N SER A 59 -14.94 -5.43 1.53
CA SER A 59 -15.62 -4.36 0.80
C SER A 59 -14.71 -3.18 0.55
N LEU A 60 -14.96 -2.44 -0.53
CA LEU A 60 -14.22 -1.22 -0.82
C LEU A 60 -14.39 -0.18 0.29
N ASP A 61 -15.58 -0.11 0.90
CA ASP A 61 -15.83 0.83 2.00
C ASP A 61 -14.94 0.56 3.22
N ARG A 62 -14.68 -0.70 3.51
CA ARG A 62 -13.78 -1.05 4.62
C ARG A 62 -12.36 -0.61 4.34
N PHE A 63 -11.92 -0.75 3.09
CA PHE A 63 -10.59 -0.27 2.71
C PHE A 63 -10.51 1.26 2.76
N ASP A 64 -11.57 1.96 2.36
CA ASP A 64 -11.63 3.43 2.49
C ASP A 64 -11.53 3.84 3.96
N GLY A 65 -12.19 3.12 4.87
CA GLY A 65 -12.09 3.35 6.30
C GLY A 65 -10.67 3.14 6.82
N TRP A 66 -10.04 2.06 6.41
CA TRP A 66 -8.65 1.78 6.76
C TRP A 66 -7.72 2.89 6.25
N ALA A 67 -7.88 3.31 5.01
CA ALA A 67 -7.06 4.37 4.42
C ALA A 67 -7.19 5.68 5.19
N ALA A 68 -8.43 6.03 5.57
CA ALA A 68 -8.67 7.24 6.38
C ALA A 68 -7.94 7.15 7.73
N MET A 69 -7.94 5.98 8.37
CA MET A 69 -7.21 5.77 9.63
C MET A 69 -5.70 5.87 9.43
N CYS A 70 -5.21 5.65 8.23
CA CYS A 70 -3.80 5.81 7.88
C CYS A 70 -3.43 7.24 7.49
N GLY A 71 -4.39 8.18 7.49
CA GLY A 71 -4.14 9.55 7.07
C GLY A 71 -4.10 9.71 5.55
N LEU A 72 -4.78 8.83 4.83
CA LEU A 72 -4.85 8.84 3.37
C LEU A 72 -6.23 9.31 2.91
N ASP A 73 -6.25 10.24 1.95
CA ASP A 73 -7.46 10.72 1.33
C ASP A 73 -7.66 10.06 -0.02
N ARG A 74 -8.91 9.79 -0.36
CA ARG A 74 -9.25 9.25 -1.66
C ARG A 74 -9.03 10.28 -2.76
N VAL A 75 -8.41 9.84 -3.85
CA VAL A 75 -8.18 10.64 -5.05
C VAL A 75 -9.19 10.18 -6.11
N ALA A 76 -9.63 11.11 -6.97
CA ALA A 76 -10.55 10.77 -8.05
C ALA A 76 -9.98 9.67 -8.94
N ASP A 77 -10.84 8.76 -9.41
CA ASP A 77 -10.41 7.58 -10.17
C ASP A 77 -9.64 7.93 -11.43
N ASN A 78 -9.93 9.08 -12.04
CA ASN A 78 -9.25 9.53 -13.26
C ASN A 78 -8.11 10.52 -13.01
N ALA A 79 -7.74 10.74 -11.74
CA ALA A 79 -6.64 11.64 -11.43
C ALA A 79 -5.30 11.03 -11.84
N PRO A 80 -4.34 11.85 -12.26
CA PRO A 80 -2.99 11.35 -12.50
C PRO A 80 -2.37 10.77 -11.25
N GLY A 81 -1.58 9.70 -11.41
CA GLY A 81 -0.83 9.13 -10.31
C GLY A 81 0.30 10.02 -9.84
N ALA A 82 0.68 9.87 -8.58
CA ALA A 82 1.80 10.60 -7.97
C ALA A 82 2.60 9.66 -7.07
N PRO A 83 3.92 9.86 -6.94
CA PRO A 83 4.71 9.05 -6.00
C PRO A 83 4.16 9.12 -4.59
N GLY A 84 4.06 7.96 -3.95
CA GLY A 84 3.49 7.82 -2.61
C GLY A 84 1.99 7.54 -2.61
N ASP A 85 1.34 7.50 -3.78
CA ASP A 85 -0.05 7.05 -3.83
C ASP A 85 -0.14 5.59 -3.42
N VAL A 86 -1.21 5.26 -2.72
CA VAL A 86 -1.51 3.88 -2.31
C VAL A 86 -2.67 3.40 -3.18
N LEU A 87 -2.48 2.27 -3.84
CA LEU A 87 -3.46 1.73 -4.78
C LEU A 87 -4.10 0.48 -4.19
N LEU A 88 -5.41 0.35 -4.37
CA LEU A 88 -6.12 -0.90 -4.15
C LEU A 88 -6.45 -1.51 -5.50
N CYS A 89 -5.85 -2.66 -5.78
CA CYS A 89 -6.07 -3.38 -7.02
C CYS A 89 -6.90 -4.63 -6.77
N GLU A 90 -7.54 -5.13 -7.82
CA GLU A 90 -8.35 -6.34 -7.76
C GLU A 90 -7.85 -7.33 -8.81
N PRO A 91 -6.81 -8.15 -8.48
CA PRO A 91 -6.27 -9.14 -9.42
C PRO A 91 -7.27 -10.20 -9.84
N GLY A 92 -8.16 -10.59 -8.94
CA GLY A 92 -9.26 -11.51 -9.20
C GLY A 92 -10.51 -11.03 -8.51
N VAL A 93 -11.67 -11.60 -8.84
CA VAL A 93 -12.95 -11.15 -8.30
C VAL A 93 -12.89 -11.16 -6.76
N ARG A 94 -13.11 -9.99 -6.15
CA ARG A 94 -13.06 -9.76 -4.70
C ARG A 94 -11.74 -10.18 -4.05
N GLN A 95 -10.65 -10.26 -4.83
CA GLN A 95 -9.31 -10.45 -4.31
C GLN A 95 -8.61 -9.10 -4.39
N PHE A 96 -8.29 -8.52 -3.23
CA PHE A 96 -7.74 -7.18 -3.17
C PHE A 96 -6.26 -7.21 -2.81
N HIS A 97 -5.52 -6.28 -3.39
CA HIS A 97 -4.09 -6.14 -3.18
C HIS A 97 -3.72 -4.68 -3.11
N VAL A 98 -2.95 -4.30 -2.10
CA VAL A 98 -2.55 -2.91 -1.87
C VAL A 98 -1.11 -2.74 -2.34
N LEU A 99 -0.86 -1.66 -3.10
CA LEU A 99 0.45 -1.33 -3.63
C LEU A 99 0.80 0.11 -3.31
N VAL A 100 2.09 0.40 -3.23
CA VAL A 100 2.59 1.78 -3.09
C VAL A 100 3.22 2.18 -4.42
N GLU A 101 2.75 3.29 -4.99
CA GLU A 101 3.25 3.82 -6.25
C GLU A 101 4.50 4.65 -6.02
N GLY A 102 5.55 4.35 -6.77
CA GLY A 102 6.76 5.14 -6.80
C GLY A 102 6.94 5.80 -8.17
N ASP A 103 8.18 6.16 -8.48
CA ASP A 103 8.51 6.74 -9.77
C ASP A 103 8.67 5.61 -10.79
N ALA A 104 7.68 5.47 -11.68
CA ALA A 104 7.61 4.46 -12.73
C ALA A 104 7.63 3.01 -12.21
N LEU A 105 7.31 2.79 -10.93
CA LEU A 105 7.27 1.45 -10.35
C LEU A 105 6.22 1.36 -9.24
N LEU A 106 5.91 0.10 -8.89
CA LEU A 106 4.95 -0.24 -7.84
C LEU A 106 5.64 -1.17 -6.84
N VAL A 107 5.52 -0.86 -5.56
CA VAL A 107 6.06 -1.70 -4.48
C VAL A 107 4.92 -2.46 -3.83
N HIS A 108 5.04 -3.77 -3.70
CA HIS A 108 3.99 -4.57 -3.06
C HIS A 108 4.56 -5.84 -2.42
N ALA A 109 3.86 -6.32 -1.39
CA ALA A 109 4.19 -7.58 -0.74
C ALA A 109 3.60 -8.72 -1.55
N HIS A 110 4.45 -9.58 -2.11
CA HIS A 110 4.05 -10.64 -3.05
C HIS A 110 4.03 -11.99 -2.35
N ILE A 111 2.83 -12.55 -2.17
CA ILE A 111 2.68 -13.82 -1.45
C ILE A 111 3.38 -14.97 -2.18
N GLY A 112 3.26 -15.02 -3.50
CA GLY A 112 3.87 -16.09 -4.30
C GLY A 112 5.40 -16.08 -4.26
N LEU A 113 6.01 -14.89 -4.20
CA LEU A 113 7.47 -14.74 -4.10
C LEU A 113 7.94 -14.69 -2.65
N GLY A 114 7.03 -14.60 -1.69
CA GLY A 114 7.35 -14.61 -0.27
C GLY A 114 8.06 -13.37 0.24
N ARG A 115 7.99 -12.26 -0.47
CA ARG A 115 8.70 -11.03 -0.10
C ARG A 115 8.10 -9.79 -0.74
N VAL A 116 8.53 -8.64 -0.25
CA VAL A 116 8.22 -7.34 -0.87
C VAL A 116 9.05 -7.20 -2.14
N VAL A 117 8.40 -6.78 -3.22
CA VAL A 117 9.02 -6.62 -4.54
C VAL A 117 8.67 -5.26 -5.14
N ALA A 118 9.45 -4.83 -6.11
CA ALA A 118 9.14 -3.69 -6.96
C ALA A 118 8.89 -4.18 -8.38
N ALA A 119 7.85 -3.67 -9.02
CA ALA A 119 7.47 -4.02 -10.38
C ALA A 119 7.26 -2.75 -11.21
N PRO A 120 7.44 -2.79 -12.54
CA PRO A 120 7.17 -1.60 -13.36
C PRO A 120 5.69 -1.18 -13.30
N SER A 121 5.43 0.12 -13.28
CA SER A 121 4.07 0.63 -13.49
C SER A 121 3.75 0.67 -14.98
N PRO A 122 2.47 0.70 -15.38
CA PRO A 122 1.28 0.68 -14.53
C PRO A 122 0.94 -0.71 -14.01
N SER A 123 -0.03 -0.76 -13.07
CA SER A 123 -0.52 -2.04 -12.54
C SER A 123 -1.12 -2.89 -13.66
N PRO A 124 -0.83 -4.20 -13.70
CA PRO A 124 -1.50 -5.12 -14.63
C PRO A 124 -2.92 -5.44 -14.21
N TRP A 125 -3.31 -5.05 -12.99
CA TRP A 125 -4.63 -5.35 -12.42
C TRP A 125 -5.50 -4.11 -12.37
N PRO A 126 -6.84 -4.26 -12.41
CA PRO A 126 -7.74 -3.11 -12.26
C PRO A 126 -7.50 -2.39 -10.94
N VAL A 127 -7.37 -1.06 -11.01
CA VAL A 127 -7.24 -0.21 -9.82
C VAL A 127 -8.65 0.20 -9.40
N ARG A 128 -9.04 -0.16 -8.16
CA ARG A 128 -10.37 0.15 -7.62
C ARG A 128 -10.37 1.38 -6.75
N ARG A 129 -9.24 1.71 -6.12
CA ARG A 129 -9.08 2.90 -5.29
C ARG A 129 -7.67 3.43 -5.45
N ARG A 130 -7.56 4.75 -5.32
CA ARG A 130 -6.30 5.47 -5.21
C ARG A 130 -6.42 6.42 -4.03
N TRP A 131 -5.47 6.35 -3.11
CA TRP A 131 -5.41 7.23 -1.95
C TRP A 131 -4.08 7.96 -1.94
N ARG A 132 -4.08 9.16 -1.32
CA ARG A 132 -2.89 10.01 -1.25
C ARG A 132 -2.77 10.58 0.14
N LEU A 133 -1.53 10.74 0.63
CA LEU A 133 -1.27 11.31 1.94
C LEU A 133 -1.93 12.69 2.07
N GLN A 134 -2.58 12.91 3.22
CA GLN A 134 -3.08 14.22 3.59
C GLN A 134 -1.93 15.20 3.70
N GLN A 135 -2.11 16.39 3.12
CA GLN A 135 -1.14 17.47 3.24
C GLN A 135 -1.35 18.20 4.56
N GLY A 136 -0.28 18.58 5.19
CA GLY A 136 -0.33 19.34 6.42
C GLY A 136 0.41 18.73 7.57
#